data_89891d18aef92b3595b0902b431be90f
#
_entry.id   89891d18aef92b3595b0902b431be90f
#
_cell.length_a   1.000
_cell.length_b   1.000
_cell.length_c   1.000
_cell.angle_alpha   90.00
_cell.angle_beta   90.00
_cell.angle_gamma   90.00
#
_symmetry.space_group_name_H-M   'P 1'
#
loop_
_entity.id
_entity.type
_entity.pdbx_description
1 polymer ?
#
loop_
_entity_poly.entity_id
_entity_poly.type
_entity_poly.pdbx_seq_one_letter_code
_entity_poly.pdbx_strand_id
1 'polypeptide(L)'
;MISLLTKNNKLNEVKNSLTITYPRTVNIIYGNYPYPHVVHNFILDIKNNLDPVMKNYTNVKGGMTSWDHYINNDNFKGFIAYLINTHQTTHPEIFKYFLEKNTIKEAWGNEIKKQDSLNYHTHPCLHGILYLTKGCDLILPELNLKICPEPGDYYIFPPEILHGFDISIEEQNRYSVIFNIYAKDHFEFNKKLKEKNERENSKYK
;
A
#
# COMPACT_ATOMS: atom_id res chain seq x y z
N MET A 1 -11.20 -20.48 -13.45
CA MET A 1 -12.24 -20.34 -12.41
C MET A 1 -11.54 -20.57 -11.07
N ILE A 2 -11.00 -19.48 -10.47
CA ILE A 2 -10.35 -19.52 -9.15
C ILE A 2 -11.29 -18.79 -8.20
N SER A 3 -12.28 -19.50 -7.71
CA SER A 3 -13.04 -19.14 -6.52
C SER A 3 -12.34 -19.74 -5.31
N LEU A 4 -11.25 -19.18 -4.85
CA LEU A 4 -10.54 -19.68 -3.70
C LEU A 4 -9.86 -18.57 -2.93
N LEU A 5 -10.68 -17.82 -2.22
CA LEU A 5 -10.32 -17.25 -0.94
C LEU A 5 -11.59 -17.14 -0.10
N THR A 6 -12.31 -18.26 0.03
CA THR A 6 -13.28 -18.38 1.09
C THR A 6 -12.56 -18.75 2.37
N LYS A 7 -12.72 -17.90 3.34
CA LYS A 7 -12.35 -18.08 4.73
C LYS A 7 -12.76 -19.46 5.25
N ASN A 8 -11.78 -20.28 5.58
CA ASN A 8 -11.87 -21.24 6.68
C ASN A 8 -10.48 -21.81 6.93
N ASN A 9 -9.63 -21.06 7.61
CA ASN A 9 -8.59 -21.67 8.41
C ASN A 9 -8.21 -20.73 9.53
N LYS A 10 -8.35 -21.22 10.77
CA LYS A 10 -7.80 -20.60 11.97
C LYS A 10 -6.31 -20.39 11.76
N LEU A 11 -5.91 -19.15 11.65
CA LEU A 11 -4.54 -18.69 11.50
C LEU A 11 -3.76 -18.99 12.78
N ASN A 12 -2.93 -20.01 12.68
CA ASN A 12 -1.77 -20.18 13.53
C ASN A 12 -0.53 -20.49 12.67
N GLU A 13 -0.29 -19.71 11.62
CA GLU A 13 1.03 -19.64 10.99
C GLU A 13 1.13 -18.45 10.02
N VAL A 14 1.99 -17.53 10.39
CA VAL A 14 2.30 -16.29 9.68
C VAL A 14 3.28 -16.59 8.55
N LYS A 15 2.85 -17.21 7.46
CA LYS A 15 3.67 -17.42 6.26
C LYS A 15 2.83 -17.28 5.00
N ASN A 16 2.23 -16.11 4.81
CA ASN A 16 1.33 -15.96 3.69
C ASN A 16 1.97 -15.15 2.57
N SER A 17 2.44 -15.83 1.55
CA SER A 17 2.69 -15.27 0.24
C SER A 17 1.81 -15.98 -0.78
N LEU A 18 1.23 -15.21 -1.68
CA LEU A 18 0.51 -15.71 -2.84
C LEU A 18 1.43 -15.56 -4.06
N THR A 19 1.76 -16.67 -4.70
CA THR A 19 2.49 -16.68 -5.96
C THR A 19 1.51 -16.91 -7.09
N ILE A 20 1.39 -15.96 -8.01
CA ILE A 20 0.54 -16.05 -9.19
C ILE A 20 1.43 -16.05 -10.43
N THR A 21 1.26 -17.03 -11.29
CA THR A 21 2.00 -17.17 -12.54
C THR A 21 1.07 -16.87 -13.71
N TYR A 22 1.11 -15.62 -14.23
CA TYR A 22 0.42 -15.24 -15.47
C TYR A 22 0.66 -13.76 -15.82
N PRO A 23 1.14 -13.47 -16.97
CA PRO A 23 2.20 -14.08 -17.79
C PRO A 23 3.56 -14.09 -17.10
N ARG A 24 3.64 -13.56 -15.87
CA ARG A 24 4.81 -13.54 -14.98
C ARG A 24 4.42 -14.02 -13.57
N THR A 25 5.36 -14.57 -12.85
CA THR A 25 5.17 -14.88 -11.43
C THR A 25 5.18 -13.60 -10.62
N VAL A 26 4.17 -13.41 -9.79
CA VAL A 26 4.03 -12.26 -8.89
C VAL A 26 3.93 -12.76 -7.45
N ASN A 27 4.79 -12.25 -6.58
CA ASN A 27 4.73 -12.53 -5.14
C ASN A 27 4.05 -11.37 -4.45
N ILE A 28 2.92 -11.62 -3.80
CA ILE A 28 2.20 -10.70 -2.95
C ILE A 28 2.36 -11.18 -1.50
N ILE A 29 2.94 -10.36 -0.65
CA ILE A 29 3.03 -10.65 0.79
C ILE A 29 1.76 -10.12 1.44
N TYR A 30 1.14 -10.94 2.29
CA TYR A 30 -0.07 -10.54 2.99
C TYR A 30 -0.15 -11.17 4.39
N GLY A 31 -0.97 -10.60 5.24
CA GLY A 31 -1.24 -11.09 6.57
C GLY A 31 -2.23 -10.20 7.32
N ASN A 32 -2.35 -10.42 8.62
CA ASN A 32 -3.20 -9.60 9.49
C ASN A 32 -2.37 -9.03 10.65
N TYR A 33 -2.49 -7.73 10.86
CA TYR A 33 -1.84 -7.01 11.98
C TYR A 33 -2.68 -7.18 13.25
N PRO A 34 -2.19 -7.91 14.27
CA PRO A 34 -2.99 -8.40 15.37
C PRO A 34 -3.21 -7.39 16.51
N TYR A 35 -3.17 -6.08 16.22
CA TYR A 35 -3.28 -5.02 17.23
C TYR A 35 -4.47 -4.09 16.94
N PRO A 36 -5.72 -4.50 17.28
CA PRO A 36 -6.93 -3.76 16.94
C PRO A 36 -6.98 -2.35 17.53
N HIS A 37 -6.35 -2.13 18.70
CA HIS A 37 -6.26 -0.80 19.30
C HIS A 37 -5.39 0.16 18.48
N VAL A 38 -4.31 -0.33 17.86
CA VAL A 38 -3.47 0.47 16.95
C VAL A 38 -4.22 0.77 15.66
N VAL A 39 -4.94 -0.22 15.11
CA VAL A 39 -5.82 -0.04 13.95
C VAL A 39 -6.86 1.07 14.23
N HIS A 40 -7.47 1.06 15.41
CA HIS A 40 -8.41 2.10 15.82
C HIS A 40 -7.75 3.49 15.92
N ASN A 41 -6.53 3.56 16.49
CA ASN A 41 -5.79 4.82 16.58
C ASN A 41 -5.49 5.43 15.19
N PHE A 42 -5.13 4.61 14.21
CA PHE A 42 -4.97 5.07 12.83
C PHE A 42 -6.26 5.66 12.25
N ILE A 43 -7.42 5.02 12.49
CA ILE A 43 -8.71 5.54 12.01
C ILE A 43 -9.00 6.93 12.60
N LEU A 44 -8.78 7.11 13.90
CA LEU A 44 -8.98 8.40 14.56
C LEU A 44 -8.03 9.45 14.02
N ASP A 45 -6.76 9.08 13.82
CA ASP A 45 -5.74 9.96 13.30
C ASP A 45 -6.06 10.42 11.88
N ILE A 46 -6.44 9.50 10.96
CA ILE A 46 -6.84 9.85 9.60
C ILE A 46 -8.01 10.83 9.61
N LYS A 47 -9.07 10.56 10.40
CA LYS A 47 -10.26 11.43 10.49
C LYS A 47 -9.92 12.87 10.87
N ASN A 48 -8.91 13.04 11.73
CA ASN A 48 -8.54 14.34 12.27
C ASN A 48 -7.50 15.10 11.41
N ASN A 49 -6.85 14.42 10.45
CA ASN A 49 -5.73 14.95 9.71
C ASN A 49 -5.91 14.85 8.18
N LEU A 50 -7.15 14.76 7.69
CA LEU A 50 -7.39 14.83 6.25
C LEU A 50 -6.96 16.19 5.70
N ASP A 51 -6.17 16.15 4.63
CA ASP A 51 -5.69 17.33 3.94
C ASP A 51 -6.62 17.68 2.75
N PRO A 52 -7.35 18.80 2.80
CA PRO A 52 -8.28 19.18 1.75
C PRO A 52 -7.61 19.43 0.40
N VAL A 53 -6.31 19.73 0.37
CA VAL A 53 -5.55 19.99 -0.84
C VAL A 53 -5.25 18.68 -1.57
N MET A 54 -4.95 17.60 -0.84
CA MET A 54 -4.54 16.32 -1.41
C MET A 54 -5.59 15.66 -2.29
N LYS A 55 -6.87 15.89 -2.02
CA LYS A 55 -7.99 15.35 -2.82
C LYS A 55 -7.88 15.63 -4.33
N ASN A 56 -7.20 16.71 -4.72
CA ASN A 56 -7.09 17.15 -6.12
C ASN A 56 -5.85 16.60 -6.84
N TYR A 57 -4.91 15.99 -6.13
CA TYR A 57 -3.58 15.63 -6.66
C TYR A 57 -3.33 14.12 -6.75
N THR A 58 -4.34 13.29 -6.50
CA THR A 58 -4.15 11.84 -6.39
C THR A 58 -5.08 11.04 -7.29
N ASN A 59 -4.76 9.76 -7.49
CA ASN A 59 -5.65 8.81 -8.14
C ASN A 59 -6.86 8.44 -7.27
N VAL A 60 -6.77 8.74 -5.97
CA VAL A 60 -7.84 8.54 -5.00
C VAL A 60 -8.87 9.65 -5.15
N LYS A 61 -10.11 9.28 -5.37
CA LYS A 61 -11.26 10.18 -5.34
C LYS A 61 -11.94 10.07 -3.97
N GLY A 62 -11.19 10.45 -2.92
CA GLY A 62 -11.57 10.35 -1.51
C GLY A 62 -10.76 11.30 -0.66
N GLY A 63 -10.82 11.13 0.67
CA GLY A 63 -10.02 11.88 1.63
C GLY A 63 -8.61 11.29 1.76
N MET A 64 -7.61 12.13 1.95
CA MET A 64 -6.21 11.74 2.17
C MET A 64 -5.55 12.63 3.21
N THR A 65 -4.61 12.10 3.98
CA THR A 65 -3.64 12.90 4.75
C THR A 65 -2.49 13.37 3.84
N SER A 66 -1.53 14.16 4.34
CA SER A 66 -0.30 14.44 3.58
C SER A 66 0.48 13.16 3.27
N TRP A 67 1.29 13.19 2.20
CA TRP A 67 2.06 12.03 1.72
C TRP A 67 3.06 11.45 2.72
N ASP A 68 3.52 12.25 3.66
CA ASP A 68 4.54 11.91 4.66
C ASP A 68 3.99 11.79 6.08
N HIS A 69 2.67 11.84 6.23
CA HIS A 69 1.96 11.93 7.51
C HIS A 69 2.42 10.88 8.53
N TYR A 70 2.65 9.65 8.06
CA TYR A 70 3.01 8.53 8.93
C TYR A 70 4.51 8.26 9.06
N ILE A 71 5.38 8.94 8.32
CA ILE A 71 6.83 8.66 8.33
C ILE A 71 7.43 8.69 9.75
N ASN A 72 6.97 9.63 10.58
CA ASN A 72 7.46 9.80 11.95
C ASN A 72 6.48 9.29 13.02
N ASN A 73 5.34 8.71 12.63
CA ASN A 73 4.32 8.22 13.55
C ASN A 73 4.76 6.92 14.22
N ASP A 74 4.66 6.84 15.55
CA ASP A 74 5.17 5.68 16.31
C ASP A 74 4.33 4.42 16.12
N ASN A 75 3.01 4.54 15.92
CA ASN A 75 2.16 3.41 15.57
C ASN A 75 2.58 2.80 14.21
N PHE A 76 2.93 3.66 13.25
CA PHE A 76 3.40 3.21 11.95
C PHE A 76 4.78 2.55 12.03
N LYS A 77 5.72 3.12 12.80
CA LYS A 77 7.03 2.48 13.05
C LYS A 77 6.85 1.11 13.71
N GLY A 78 5.92 0.99 14.67
CA GLY A 78 5.56 -0.29 15.28
C GLY A 78 5.01 -1.30 14.28
N PHE A 79 4.15 -0.87 13.36
CA PHE A 79 3.65 -1.71 12.28
C PHE A 79 4.78 -2.16 11.32
N ILE A 80 5.67 -1.28 10.92
CA ILE A 80 6.83 -1.63 10.08
C ILE A 80 7.76 -2.62 10.80
N ALA A 81 8.03 -2.42 12.10
CA ALA A 81 8.81 -3.37 12.88
C ALA A 81 8.13 -4.75 12.95
N TYR A 82 6.80 -4.80 13.09
CA TYR A 82 6.04 -6.04 13.01
C TYR A 82 6.20 -6.74 11.66
N LEU A 83 6.08 -6.03 10.54
CA LEU A 83 6.27 -6.58 9.19
C LEU A 83 7.67 -7.19 9.04
N ILE A 84 8.71 -6.47 9.46
CA ILE A 84 10.10 -6.95 9.40
C ILE A 84 10.25 -8.23 10.21
N ASN A 85 9.84 -8.23 11.48
CA ASN A 85 9.95 -9.39 12.37
C ASN A 85 9.19 -10.62 11.84
N THR A 86 8.07 -10.39 11.17
CA THR A 86 7.20 -11.46 10.65
C THR A 86 7.75 -12.08 9.37
N HIS A 87 8.34 -11.29 8.47
CA HIS A 87 8.60 -11.74 7.11
C HIS A 87 10.08 -11.73 6.69
N GLN A 88 10.99 -11.10 7.45
CA GLN A 88 12.40 -10.97 7.02
C GLN A 88 13.11 -12.30 6.76
N THR A 89 12.73 -13.37 7.46
CA THR A 89 13.33 -14.70 7.27
C THR A 89 12.76 -15.47 6.08
N THR A 90 11.51 -15.21 5.70
CA THR A 90 10.82 -15.88 4.59
C THR A 90 10.93 -15.13 3.27
N HIS A 91 11.12 -13.81 3.34
CA HIS A 91 11.22 -12.93 2.17
C HIS A 91 12.38 -11.93 2.30
N PRO A 92 13.63 -12.41 2.53
CA PRO A 92 14.76 -11.52 2.80
C PRO A 92 15.07 -10.56 1.65
N GLU A 93 14.78 -10.96 0.40
CA GLU A 93 14.98 -10.15 -0.80
C GLU A 93 14.10 -8.89 -0.84
N ILE A 94 12.92 -8.95 -0.20
CA ILE A 94 12.00 -7.82 -0.09
C ILE A 94 12.33 -7.00 1.15
N PHE A 95 12.48 -7.67 2.31
CA PHE A 95 12.61 -7.00 3.59
C PHE A 95 13.99 -6.36 3.82
N LYS A 96 15.01 -6.68 3.02
CA LYS A 96 16.28 -5.92 3.02
C LYS A 96 16.04 -4.42 2.77
N TYR A 97 15.06 -4.05 1.96
CA TYR A 97 14.74 -2.66 1.68
C TYR A 97 14.13 -1.92 2.87
N PHE A 98 13.40 -2.61 3.74
CA PHE A 98 12.87 -2.02 4.98
C PHE A 98 13.96 -1.75 6.02
N LEU A 99 15.08 -2.47 5.97
CA LEU A 99 16.19 -2.32 6.89
C LEU A 99 17.14 -1.19 6.51
N GLU A 100 17.09 -0.72 5.29
CA GLU A 100 17.90 0.41 4.82
C GLU A 100 17.28 1.72 5.32
N LYS A 101 18.14 2.64 5.78
CA LYS A 101 17.66 3.97 6.24
C LYS A 101 17.00 4.73 5.11
N ASN A 102 15.82 5.31 5.40
CA ASN A 102 15.09 6.20 4.50
C ASN A 102 14.56 5.56 3.21
N THR A 103 14.18 4.30 3.23
CA THR A 103 13.52 3.65 2.09
C THR A 103 12.03 3.96 2.01
N ILE A 104 11.36 4.22 3.14
CA ILE A 104 9.97 4.68 3.17
C ILE A 104 9.99 6.21 3.14
N LYS A 105 9.53 6.80 2.03
CA LYS A 105 9.48 8.25 1.82
C LYS A 105 8.06 8.78 1.83
N GLU A 106 7.11 7.90 1.67
CA GLU A 106 5.69 8.20 1.58
C GLU A 106 4.93 7.20 2.43
N ALA A 107 4.14 7.72 3.36
CA ALA A 107 3.22 6.92 4.16
C ALA A 107 2.07 7.82 4.59
N TRP A 108 0.86 7.50 4.12
CA TRP A 108 -0.32 8.35 4.28
C TRP A 108 -1.57 7.52 4.60
N GLY A 109 -2.61 8.20 5.06
CA GLY A 109 -3.92 7.64 5.32
C GLY A 109 -4.94 8.00 4.25
N ASN A 110 -5.82 7.07 3.92
CA ASN A 110 -6.96 7.30 3.04
C ASN A 110 -8.28 7.11 3.79
N GLU A 111 -9.26 7.96 3.45
CA GLU A 111 -10.67 7.80 3.75
C GLU A 111 -11.43 7.67 2.44
N ILE A 112 -12.10 6.54 2.22
CA ILE A 112 -12.94 6.27 1.05
C ILE A 112 -14.39 6.22 1.49
N LYS A 113 -15.20 7.09 0.92
CA LYS A 113 -16.65 7.19 1.16
C LYS A 113 -17.44 6.52 0.03
N LYS A 114 -18.74 6.39 0.23
CA LYS A 114 -19.66 6.01 -0.84
C LYS A 114 -19.48 6.93 -2.06
N GLN A 115 -19.44 6.35 -3.25
CA GLN A 115 -19.17 6.98 -4.55
C GLN A 115 -17.72 7.43 -4.79
N ASP A 116 -16.82 7.30 -3.82
CA ASP A 116 -15.40 7.48 -4.07
C ASP A 116 -14.85 6.30 -4.89
N SER A 117 -13.73 6.52 -5.56
CA SER A 117 -13.06 5.52 -6.39
C SER A 117 -11.54 5.67 -6.33
N LEU A 118 -10.84 4.64 -6.76
CA LEU A 118 -9.41 4.66 -6.99
C LEU A 118 -9.16 4.26 -8.44
N ASN A 119 -8.70 5.21 -9.24
CA ASN A 119 -8.31 4.92 -10.63
C ASN A 119 -7.22 3.83 -10.65
N TYR A 120 -7.33 2.92 -11.61
CA TYR A 120 -6.32 1.90 -11.80
C TYR A 120 -4.97 2.54 -12.13
N HIS A 121 -3.94 2.18 -11.37
CA HIS A 121 -2.60 2.74 -11.49
C HIS A 121 -1.53 1.76 -10.99
N THR A 122 -0.29 2.11 -11.22
CA THR A 122 0.89 1.35 -10.77
C THR A 122 1.81 2.24 -9.94
N HIS A 123 2.70 1.62 -9.17
CA HIS A 123 3.80 2.31 -8.49
C HIS A 123 5.14 1.78 -8.98
N PRO A 124 6.17 2.63 -9.10
CA PRO A 124 7.52 2.21 -9.49
C PRO A 124 8.33 1.62 -8.33
N CYS A 125 7.69 1.27 -7.23
CA CYS A 125 8.29 0.82 -5.97
C CYS A 125 7.44 -0.30 -5.35
N LEU A 126 7.95 -0.93 -4.29
CA LEU A 126 7.09 -1.79 -3.47
C LEU A 126 6.01 -0.93 -2.82
N HIS A 127 4.78 -1.38 -2.91
CA HIS A 127 3.60 -0.67 -2.43
C HIS A 127 2.91 -1.47 -1.33
N GLY A 128 2.74 -0.88 -0.16
CA GLY A 128 2.10 -1.51 0.99
C GLY A 128 0.79 -0.85 1.36
N ILE A 129 -0.18 -1.67 1.76
CA ILE A 129 -1.49 -1.23 2.24
C ILE A 129 -1.81 -1.97 3.55
N LEU A 130 -2.19 -1.23 4.58
CA LEU A 130 -2.82 -1.74 5.80
C LEU A 130 -4.27 -1.29 5.81
N TYR A 131 -5.20 -2.24 5.76
CA TYR A 131 -6.64 -1.95 5.84
C TYR A 131 -7.07 -1.83 7.30
N LEU A 132 -7.77 -0.74 7.61
CA LEU A 132 -8.22 -0.43 8.97
C LEU A 132 -9.68 -0.77 9.18
N THR A 133 -10.44 -0.83 8.10
CA THR A 133 -11.86 -1.20 8.08
C THR A 133 -12.15 -2.11 6.91
N LYS A 134 -13.25 -2.84 6.98
CA LYS A 134 -13.86 -3.50 5.84
C LYS A 134 -14.38 -2.45 4.85
N GLY A 135 -14.56 -2.82 3.61
CA GLY A 135 -15.12 -1.97 2.54
C GLY A 135 -14.65 -2.40 1.17
N CYS A 136 -14.68 -1.49 0.21
CA CYS A 136 -14.43 -1.79 -1.21
C CYS A 136 -13.31 -2.78 -1.46
N ASP A 137 -13.55 -3.69 -2.37
CA ASP A 137 -12.58 -4.68 -2.78
C ASP A 137 -11.41 -4.03 -3.55
N LEU A 138 -10.20 -4.50 -3.27
CA LEU A 138 -9.05 -4.16 -4.09
C LEU A 138 -9.01 -5.08 -5.31
N ILE A 139 -8.90 -4.51 -6.49
CA ILE A 139 -8.90 -5.24 -7.76
C ILE A 139 -7.50 -5.17 -8.37
N LEU A 140 -6.98 -6.33 -8.74
CA LEU A 140 -5.72 -6.51 -9.46
C LEU A 140 -6.07 -7.13 -10.83
N PRO A 141 -6.41 -6.31 -11.84
CA PRO A 141 -7.03 -6.80 -13.07
C PRO A 141 -6.11 -7.70 -13.88
N GLU A 142 -4.81 -7.41 -13.93
CA GLU A 142 -3.83 -8.24 -14.64
C GLU A 142 -3.69 -9.65 -14.06
N LEU A 143 -4.03 -9.83 -12.80
CA LEU A 143 -3.98 -11.11 -12.10
C LEU A 143 -5.35 -11.79 -12.01
N ASN A 144 -6.39 -11.13 -12.52
CA ASN A 144 -7.79 -11.53 -12.34
C ASN A 144 -8.11 -11.82 -10.85
N LEU A 145 -7.61 -10.95 -9.97
CA LEU A 145 -7.72 -11.10 -8.53
C LEU A 145 -8.52 -9.94 -7.93
N LYS A 146 -9.48 -10.30 -7.10
CA LYS A 146 -10.27 -9.41 -6.27
C LYS A 146 -10.06 -9.77 -4.81
N ILE A 147 -9.62 -8.80 -4.02
CA ILE A 147 -9.30 -8.94 -2.61
C ILE A 147 -10.38 -8.23 -1.80
N CYS A 148 -11.00 -8.94 -0.87
CA CYS A 148 -11.97 -8.41 0.09
C CYS A 148 -11.30 -8.28 1.46
N PRO A 149 -10.67 -7.12 1.79
CA PRO A 149 -9.89 -6.99 3.00
C PRO A 149 -10.77 -6.87 4.25
N GLU A 150 -10.23 -7.38 5.35
CA GLU A 150 -10.79 -7.19 6.70
C GLU A 150 -9.91 -6.23 7.51
N PRO A 151 -10.40 -5.67 8.63
CA PRO A 151 -9.60 -4.81 9.49
C PRO A 151 -8.32 -5.50 9.98
N GLY A 152 -7.19 -4.84 9.82
CA GLY A 152 -5.86 -5.36 10.14
C GLY A 152 -5.19 -6.10 8.97
N ASP A 153 -5.90 -6.45 7.89
CA ASP A 153 -5.27 -7.07 6.73
C ASP A 153 -4.27 -6.10 6.08
N TYR A 154 -3.11 -6.63 5.73
CA TYR A 154 -2.10 -5.89 4.98
C TYR A 154 -1.63 -6.67 3.76
N TYR A 155 -1.24 -5.92 2.74
CA TYR A 155 -0.71 -6.44 1.48
C TYR A 155 0.51 -5.63 1.07
N ILE A 156 1.54 -6.30 0.55
CA ILE A 156 2.71 -5.67 -0.05
C ILE A 156 2.85 -6.20 -1.47
N PHE A 157 2.79 -5.30 -2.43
CA PHE A 157 2.83 -5.58 -3.86
C PHE A 157 4.21 -5.23 -4.43
N PRO A 158 4.72 -6.04 -5.38
CA PRO A 158 5.88 -5.64 -6.15
C PRO A 158 5.58 -4.42 -7.04
N PRO A 159 6.62 -3.75 -7.55
CA PRO A 159 6.45 -2.65 -8.51
C PRO A 159 5.60 -3.04 -9.71
N GLU A 160 4.94 -2.04 -10.31
CA GLU A 160 4.21 -2.15 -11.58
C GLU A 160 2.96 -3.07 -11.56
N ILE A 161 2.48 -3.46 -10.39
CA ILE A 161 1.19 -4.16 -10.30
C ILE A 161 0.07 -3.14 -10.46
N LEU A 162 -0.71 -3.32 -11.53
CA LEU A 162 -1.91 -2.53 -11.75
C LEU A 162 -2.96 -2.85 -10.70
N HIS A 163 -3.42 -1.84 -9.97
CA HIS A 163 -4.40 -2.00 -8.92
C HIS A 163 -5.32 -0.79 -8.80
N GLY A 164 -6.49 -1.01 -8.23
CA GLY A 164 -7.50 0.00 -8.01
C GLY A 164 -8.75 -0.59 -7.42
N PHE A 165 -9.80 0.18 -7.37
CA PHE A 165 -11.16 -0.28 -7.08
C PHE A 165 -12.15 0.61 -7.84
N ASP A 166 -13.29 0.03 -8.16
CA ASP A 166 -14.39 0.72 -8.80
C ASP A 166 -15.09 1.67 -7.82
N ILE A 167 -16.17 2.28 -8.23
CA ILE A 167 -16.95 3.18 -7.36
C ILE A 167 -17.40 2.42 -6.12
N SER A 168 -17.07 2.97 -4.95
CA SER A 168 -17.50 2.43 -3.66
C SER A 168 -19.01 2.53 -3.51
N ILE A 169 -19.64 1.39 -3.25
CA ILE A 169 -21.09 1.30 -2.93
C ILE A 169 -21.35 1.14 -1.42
N GLU A 170 -20.28 1.01 -0.63
CA GLU A 170 -20.36 0.78 0.80
C GLU A 170 -20.87 2.01 1.55
N GLU A 171 -21.78 1.81 2.49
CA GLU A 171 -22.30 2.88 3.35
C GLU A 171 -21.28 3.30 4.42
N GLN A 172 -20.40 2.38 4.83
CA GLN A 172 -19.36 2.66 5.81
C GLN A 172 -18.08 3.16 5.12
N ASN A 173 -17.48 4.22 5.68
CA ASN A 173 -16.22 4.71 5.21
C ASN A 173 -15.13 3.66 5.39
N ARG A 174 -14.34 3.43 4.36
CA ARG A 174 -13.14 2.62 4.42
C ARG A 174 -11.93 3.48 4.76
N TYR A 175 -11.12 3.00 5.70
CA TYR A 175 -9.85 3.61 6.07
C TYR A 175 -8.71 2.66 5.77
N SER A 176 -7.59 3.20 5.33
CA SER A 176 -6.36 2.45 5.09
C SER A 176 -5.12 3.33 5.28
N VAL A 177 -4.01 2.71 5.69
CA VAL A 177 -2.68 3.32 5.65
C VAL A 177 -1.94 2.75 4.47
N ILE A 178 -1.39 3.62 3.65
CA ILE A 178 -0.65 3.31 2.44
C ILE A 178 0.81 3.72 2.65
N PHE A 179 1.75 2.96 2.09
CA PHE A 179 3.16 3.33 2.14
C PHE A 179 3.94 2.81 0.93
N ASN A 180 4.91 3.57 0.51
CA ASN A 180 5.80 3.25 -0.60
C ASN A 180 7.22 3.01 -0.10
N ILE A 181 7.83 1.89 -0.55
CA ILE A 181 9.18 1.48 -0.19
C ILE A 181 10.04 1.53 -1.44
N TYR A 182 10.99 2.45 -1.45
CA TYR A 182 11.88 2.67 -2.57
C TYR A 182 13.22 1.97 -2.33
N ALA A 183 13.69 1.21 -3.30
CA ALA A 183 15.07 0.74 -3.29
C ALA A 183 16.02 1.94 -3.43
N LYS A 184 17.15 1.92 -2.73
CA LYS A 184 18.17 2.98 -2.77
C LYS A 184 18.58 3.32 -4.20
N ASP A 185 18.79 2.30 -5.01
CA ASP A 185 19.20 2.44 -6.42
C ASP A 185 18.13 3.11 -7.28
N HIS A 186 16.85 2.93 -6.94
CA HIS A 186 15.74 3.55 -7.64
C HIS A 186 15.72 5.08 -7.45
N PHE A 187 16.05 5.57 -6.26
CA PHE A 187 16.16 7.00 -5.99
C PHE A 187 17.32 7.65 -6.78
N GLU A 188 18.46 7.00 -6.82
CA GLU A 188 19.60 7.50 -7.59
C GLU A 188 19.30 7.48 -9.09
N PHE A 189 18.65 6.45 -9.58
CA PHE A 189 18.22 6.36 -10.98
C PHE A 189 17.24 7.47 -11.34
N ASN A 190 16.18 7.68 -10.57
CA ASN A 190 15.21 8.73 -10.83
C ASN A 190 15.80 10.13 -10.71
N LYS A 191 16.72 10.36 -9.76
CA LYS A 191 17.45 11.61 -9.64
C LYS A 191 18.28 11.89 -10.90
N LYS A 192 19.05 10.90 -11.36
CA LYS A 192 19.86 11.01 -12.59
C LYS A 192 18.98 11.24 -13.83
N LEU A 193 17.83 10.56 -13.91
CA LEU A 193 16.88 10.75 -15.02
C LEU A 193 16.28 12.16 -15.02
N LYS A 194 15.90 12.68 -13.85
CA LYS A 194 15.39 14.04 -13.70
C LYS A 194 16.46 15.08 -14.10
N GLU A 195 17.67 14.94 -13.59
CA GLU A 195 18.81 15.82 -13.94
C GLU A 195 19.13 15.78 -15.45
N LYS A 196 19.04 14.60 -16.07
CA LYS A 196 19.22 14.44 -17.52
C LYS A 196 18.13 15.19 -18.29
N ASN A 197 16.87 15.01 -17.95
CA ASN A 197 15.73 15.67 -18.59
C ASN A 197 15.81 17.21 -18.44
N GLU A 198 16.19 17.70 -17.27
CA GLU A 198 16.40 19.13 -17.03
C GLU A 198 17.52 19.72 -17.90
N ARG A 199 18.65 18.99 -18.07
CA ARG A 199 19.75 19.39 -18.96
C ARG A 199 19.36 19.38 -20.44
N GLU A 200 18.56 18.42 -20.87
CA GLU A 200 18.06 18.35 -22.23
C GLU A 200 17.10 19.49 -22.52
N ASN A 201 16.15 19.76 -21.63
CA ASN A 201 15.20 20.87 -21.75
C ASN A 201 15.87 22.26 -21.70
N SER A 202 16.99 22.39 -21.04
CA SER A 202 17.76 23.67 -20.99
C SER A 202 18.52 23.98 -22.28
N LYS A 203 18.73 23.00 -23.16
CA LYS A 203 19.40 23.18 -24.47
C LYS A 203 18.46 23.72 -25.56
N TYR A 204 17.14 23.69 -25.30
CA TYR A 204 16.11 24.13 -26.25
C TYR A 204 15.44 25.46 -25.84
N LYS A 205 15.98 26.12 -24.82
CA LYS A 205 15.69 27.51 -24.45
C LYS A 205 16.81 28.44 -24.88
#